data_f94062a86ca27053f57a916bc9416c42
#
_entry.id   f94062a86ca27053f57a916bc9416c42
#
_cell.length_a   1.000
_cell.length_b   1.000
_cell.length_c   1.000
_cell.angle_alpha   90.00
_cell.angle_beta   90.00
_cell.angle_gamma   90.00
#
_symmetry.space_group_name_H-M   'P 1'
#
loop_
_entity.id
_entity.type
_entity.pdbx_description
1 polymer ?
#
loop_
_entity_poly.entity_id
_entity_poly.type
_entity_poly.pdbx_seq_one_letter_code
_entity_poly.pdbx_strand_id
1 'polypeptide(L)'
;MAAFAALDVSKKSTSIHIVDEKGVCLWRGKTLTDPDALAEALSPFSDDLALVGLETGSWTTWLWHELTERGFPMVCMGVVAELMPEA
;
A
#
# COMPACT_ATOMS: atom_id res chain seq x y z
N MET A 1 -10.87 -7.26 11.92
CA MET A 1 -11.44 -6.51 10.78
C MET A 1 -10.38 -6.34 9.72
N ALA A 2 -10.78 -6.44 8.46
CA ALA A 2 -9.82 -6.27 7.36
C ALA A 2 -9.61 -4.80 7.04
N ALA A 3 -8.36 -4.43 6.80
CA ALA A 3 -7.99 -3.10 6.35
C ALA A 3 -7.26 -3.20 5.01
N PHE A 4 -7.38 -2.17 4.20
CA PHE A 4 -6.77 -2.11 2.89
C PHE A 4 -6.02 -0.80 2.76
N ALA A 5 -4.76 -0.86 2.39
CA ALA A 5 -3.94 0.32 2.22
C ALA A 5 -3.67 0.56 0.74
N ALA A 6 -3.71 1.82 0.33
CA ALA A 6 -3.35 2.24 -1.02
C ALA A 6 -2.19 3.23 -0.91
N LEU A 7 -1.13 2.97 -1.67
CA LEU A 7 0.06 3.80 -1.68
C LEU A 7 0.14 4.54 -3.02
N ASP A 8 0.13 5.86 -2.95
CA ASP A 8 0.36 6.72 -4.12
C ASP A 8 1.79 7.22 -4.02
N VAL A 9 2.68 6.56 -4.75
CA VAL A 9 4.12 6.74 -4.61
C VAL A 9 4.65 7.77 -5.59
N SER A 10 5.35 8.77 -5.07
CA SER A 10 6.15 9.67 -5.88
C SER A 10 7.61 9.60 -5.43
N LYS A 11 8.49 10.29 -6.14
CA LYS A 11 9.93 10.16 -5.88
C LYS A 11 10.32 10.52 -4.46
N LYS A 12 9.72 11.54 -3.90
CA LYS A 12 10.11 12.06 -2.59
C LYS A 12 9.17 11.64 -1.48
N SER A 13 7.89 11.48 -1.79
CA SER A 13 6.92 11.18 -0.77
C SER A 13 5.89 10.18 -1.28
N THR A 14 5.24 9.51 -0.34
CA THR A 14 4.18 8.55 -0.64
C THR A 14 2.96 8.91 0.19
N SER A 15 1.83 9.07 -0.48
CA SER A 15 0.54 9.26 0.18
C SER A 15 -0.03 7.88 0.53
N ILE A 16 -0.54 7.75 1.75
CA ILE A 16 -1.09 6.50 2.26
C ILE A 16 -2.54 6.71 2.60
N HIS A 17 -3.39 5.81 2.15
CA HIS A 17 -4.81 5.84 2.45
C HIS A 17 -5.22 4.44 2.94
N ILE A 18 -5.68 4.35 4.17
CA ILE A 18 -6.07 3.07 4.75
C ILE A 18 -7.58 3.10 5.02
N VAL A 19 -8.28 2.11 4.48
CA VAL A 19 -9.72 2.00 4.64
C VAL A 19 -10.07 0.62 5.21
N ASP A 20 -11.25 0.51 5.80
CA ASP A 20 -11.76 -0.79 6.23
C ASP A 20 -12.52 -1.47 5.08
N GLU A 21 -13.07 -2.64 5.35
CA GLU A 21 -13.80 -3.42 4.35
C GLU A 21 -15.07 -2.74 3.86
N LYS A 22 -15.54 -1.71 4.55
CA LYS A 22 -16.70 -0.92 4.15
C LYS A 22 -16.32 0.35 3.40
N GLY A 23 -15.02 0.59 3.23
CA GLY A 23 -14.54 1.79 2.57
C GLY A 23 -14.41 3.01 3.47
N VAL A 24 -14.58 2.83 4.78
CA VAL A 24 -14.42 3.92 5.72
C VAL A 24 -12.93 4.19 5.93
N CYS A 25 -12.54 5.46 5.82
CA CYS A 25 -11.14 5.85 6.00
C CYS A 25 -10.72 5.68 7.45
N LEU A 26 -9.74 4.80 7.70
CA LEU A 26 -9.18 4.58 9.01
C LEU A 26 -8.02 5.52 9.28
N TRP A 27 -7.24 5.82 8.26
CA TRP A 27 -6.09 6.70 8.38
C TRP A 27 -5.66 7.18 7.01
N ARG A 28 -5.16 8.40 6.96
CA ARG A 28 -4.64 8.97 5.73
C ARG A 28 -3.49 9.89 6.08
N GLY A 29 -2.40 9.79 5.35
CA GLY A 29 -1.22 10.60 5.60
C GLY A 29 -0.21 10.50 4.49
N LYS A 30 0.94 11.09 4.74
CA LYS A 30 2.03 11.11 3.77
C LYS A 30 3.34 10.89 4.51
N THR A 31 4.23 10.15 3.89
CA THR A 31 5.55 9.91 4.45
C THR A 31 6.59 9.92 3.33
N LEU A 32 7.85 9.82 3.69
CA LEU A 32 8.93 9.72 2.70
C LEU A 32 8.79 8.41 1.92
N THR A 33 9.23 8.45 0.66
CA THR A 33 9.28 7.24 -0.17
C THR A 33 10.49 6.42 0.23
N ASP A 34 10.36 5.75 1.35
CA ASP A 34 11.41 4.97 1.99
C ASP A 34 10.77 3.75 2.63
N PRO A 35 11.30 2.53 2.43
CA PRO A 35 10.69 1.32 2.95
C PRO A 35 10.51 1.34 4.47
N ASP A 36 11.48 1.86 5.21
CA ASP A 36 11.39 1.90 6.66
C ASP A 36 10.30 2.88 7.11
N ALA A 37 10.21 4.04 6.48
CA ALA A 37 9.19 5.03 6.82
C ALA A 37 7.80 4.51 6.51
N LEU A 38 7.64 3.82 5.38
CA LEU A 38 6.36 3.23 5.00
C LEU A 38 5.97 2.09 5.92
N ALA A 39 6.94 1.24 6.26
CA ALA A 39 6.68 0.13 7.19
C ALA A 39 6.25 0.66 8.56
N GLU A 40 6.89 1.72 9.02
CA GLU A 40 6.53 2.33 10.29
C GLU A 40 5.12 2.91 10.26
N ALA A 41 4.77 3.58 9.16
CA ALA A 41 3.43 4.16 9.01
C ALA A 41 2.34 3.08 8.95
N LEU A 42 2.63 1.95 8.32
CA LEU A 42 1.67 0.85 8.17
C LEU A 42 1.61 -0.05 9.41
N SER A 43 2.64 -0.02 10.24
CA SER A 43 2.79 -0.92 11.39
C SER A 43 1.58 -0.94 12.33
N PRO A 44 0.98 0.21 12.71
CA PRO A 44 -0.19 0.17 13.60
C PRO A 44 -1.38 -0.62 13.06
N PHE A 45 -1.43 -0.81 11.74
CA PHE A 45 -2.53 -1.50 11.07
C PHE A 45 -2.15 -2.90 10.61
N SER A 46 -0.89 -3.32 10.83
CA SER A 46 -0.35 -4.53 10.22
C SER A 46 -1.15 -5.79 10.51
N ASP A 47 -1.74 -5.91 11.69
CA ASP A 47 -2.52 -7.10 12.05
C ASP A 47 -3.82 -7.20 11.25
N ASP A 48 -4.34 -6.07 10.80
CA ASP A 48 -5.62 -6.02 10.09
C ASP A 48 -5.45 -5.89 8.59
N LEU A 49 -4.23 -5.57 8.11
CA LEU A 49 -4.01 -5.34 6.69
C LEU A 49 -4.19 -6.61 5.87
N ALA A 50 -5.18 -6.60 5.01
CA ALA A 50 -5.41 -7.68 4.07
C ALA A 50 -4.66 -7.48 2.77
N LEU A 51 -4.54 -6.24 2.32
CA LEU A 51 -3.84 -5.88 1.09
C LEU A 51 -3.18 -4.51 1.23
N VAL A 52 -2.02 -4.36 0.61
CA VAL A 52 -1.36 -3.07 0.43
C VAL A 52 -1.15 -2.88 -1.06
N GLY A 53 -1.94 -2.01 -1.66
CA GLY A 53 -1.88 -1.74 -3.10
C GLY A 53 -0.82 -0.71 -3.42
N LEU A 54 -0.01 -0.99 -4.42
CA LEU A 54 1.07 -0.12 -4.88
C LEU A 54 0.98 -0.01 -6.39
N GLU A 55 0.94 1.22 -6.89
CA GLU A 55 0.90 1.43 -8.32
C GLU A 55 2.22 1.02 -8.96
N THR A 56 2.15 0.25 -10.05
CA THR A 56 3.35 -0.24 -10.71
C THR A 56 4.07 0.85 -11.48
N GLY A 57 5.39 0.85 -11.39
CA GLY A 57 6.25 1.72 -12.15
C GLY A 57 7.65 1.14 -12.11
N SER A 58 8.48 1.48 -13.09
CA SER A 58 9.81 0.90 -13.20
C SER A 58 10.68 1.13 -11.95
N TRP A 59 10.48 2.24 -11.27
CA TRP A 59 11.28 2.58 -10.09
C TRP A 59 10.62 2.19 -8.77
N THR A 60 9.36 1.73 -8.79
CA THR A 60 8.66 1.30 -7.58
C THR A 60 8.82 -0.18 -7.28
N THR A 61 9.39 -0.95 -8.20
CA THR A 61 9.58 -2.39 -8.02
C THR A 61 10.40 -2.72 -6.78
N TRP A 62 11.48 -1.96 -6.55
CA TRP A 62 12.32 -2.18 -5.38
C TRP A 62 11.53 -1.97 -4.09
N LEU A 63 10.67 -0.98 -4.06
CA LEU A 63 9.84 -0.68 -2.89
C LEU A 63 8.85 -1.81 -2.63
N TRP A 64 8.25 -2.35 -3.69
CA TRP A 64 7.37 -3.51 -3.59
C TRP A 64 8.08 -4.70 -2.96
N HIS A 65 9.30 -4.99 -3.41
CA HIS A 65 10.11 -6.07 -2.87
C HIS A 65 10.46 -5.84 -1.39
N GLU A 66 10.86 -4.63 -1.06
CA GLU A 66 11.23 -4.30 0.31
C GLU A 66 10.07 -4.46 1.28
N LEU A 67 8.90 -4.00 0.89
CA LEU A 67 7.72 -4.12 1.74
C LEU A 67 7.22 -5.57 1.82
N THR A 68 7.33 -6.31 0.73
CA THR A 68 6.99 -7.72 0.73
C THR A 68 7.88 -8.50 1.69
N GLU A 69 9.18 -8.21 1.70
CA GLU A 69 10.13 -8.85 2.61
C GLU A 69 9.82 -8.54 4.07
N ARG A 70 9.23 -7.40 4.34
CA ARG A 70 8.84 -7.02 5.70
C ARG A 70 7.51 -7.63 6.13
N GLY A 71 6.91 -8.45 5.27
CA GLY A 71 5.70 -9.20 5.61
C GLY A 71 4.38 -8.53 5.26
N PHE A 72 4.42 -7.42 4.52
CA PHE A 72 3.18 -6.77 4.09
C PHE A 72 2.59 -7.49 2.87
N PRO A 73 1.25 -7.61 2.80
CA PRO A 73 0.58 -8.28 1.69
C PRO A 73 0.47 -7.37 0.46
N MET A 74 1.59 -7.19 -0.22
CA MET A 74 1.71 -6.25 -1.34
C MET A 74 1.03 -6.77 -2.61
N VAL A 75 0.33 -5.89 -3.30
CA VAL A 75 -0.23 -6.17 -4.63
C VAL A 75 0.08 -5.00 -5.55
N CYS A 76 0.25 -5.30 -6.83
CA CYS A 76 0.47 -4.28 -7.84
C CYS A 76 -0.87 -3.83 -8.39
N MET A 77 -1.26 -2.62 -8.09
CA MET A 77 -2.60 -2.10 -8.44
C MET A 77 -2.86 -2.10 -9.95
N GLY A 78 -1.85 -1.78 -10.74
CA GLY A 78 -2.00 -1.78 -12.18
C GLY A 78 -2.36 -3.16 -12.73
N VAL A 79 -1.67 -4.20 -12.23
CA VAL A 79 -1.94 -5.58 -12.65
C VAL A 79 -3.32 -6.02 -12.16
N VAL A 80 -3.66 -5.69 -10.93
CA VAL A 80 -4.97 -6.03 -10.37
C VAL A 80 -6.09 -5.40 -11.18
N ALA A 81 -5.91 -4.13 -11.56
CA ALA A 81 -6.92 -3.43 -12.34
C ALA A 81 -7.14 -4.06 -13.71
N GLU A 82 -6.07 -4.61 -14.31
CA GLU A 82 -6.18 -5.29 -15.60
C GLU A 82 -6.85 -6.65 -15.49
N LEU A 83 -6.64 -7.34 -14.39
CA LEU A 83 -7.16 -8.69 -14.20
C LEU A 83 -8.60 -8.72 -13.71
N MET A 84 -9.06 -7.64 -13.09
CA MET A 84 -10.41 -7.57 -12.55
C MET A 84 -11.37 -7.03 -13.59
N PRO A 85 -12.47 -7.75 -13.86
CA PRO A 85 -13.49 -7.21 -14.78
C PRO A 85 -14.11 -5.97 -14.14
N GLU A 86 -14.45 -5.03 -14.97
CA GLU A 86 -15.15 -3.86 -14.48
C GLU A 86 -16.53 -4.24 -14.00
N ALA A 87 -16.85 -3.70 -12.86
CA ALA A 87 -18.17 -3.95 -12.28
C ALA A 87 -19.26 -3.22 -13.07
#